data_95b3a63ba10a8e2e4ff49f4ede319edb
#
_entry.id   95b3a63ba10a8e2e4ff49f4ede319edb
#
_cell.length_a   1.000
_cell.length_b   1.000
_cell.length_c   1.000
_cell.angle_alpha   90.00
_cell.angle_beta   90.00
_cell.angle_gamma   90.00
#
_symmetry.space_group_name_H-M   'P 1'
#
loop_
_entity.id
_entity.type
_entity.pdbx_description
1 polymer ?
#
loop_
_entity_poly.entity_id
_entity_poly.type
_entity_poly.pdbx_seq_one_letter_code
_entity_poly.pdbx_strand_id
1 'polypeptide(L)'
;MARSFYFTFLFFLLFGCSVQTPVPEELILARIGSSILTVQDFIRRSEYTIRPVYCRQENYIHKKIVLNSLIAEKLTALEFEKETQVTQKDKNRRGFLLGRREQAMRQIFFAEEFHSKTSVADDEVRPAYELAGRAVNIEFLNLPDLEMATRIRDLVLGGVPLDSVHKNLWSGPPPSREITWFDREPEGIHQALFAKDIKKGQLLGPIKTDNNTYLIISIKGWKDRVSITETEQIQLWDDVKERVSENKARGAYLNWVKSLMGGKEMKLNPGIFNVYANRAADHYLKADSTKQTAMNRAIWNEPEILDKLDLITNLGPVEGLGPNSTILEYGGKAWTVNDLNEELRTHPFVFRKRKMNREEFPAQLRFAIADLFRDKEITEHCYREGYDDHWSVNRYVEMWNHASSSRKYSERKRSNNGQIVNQEDWLNFMNPIVDSLQVVYSDQIEINMDAFEAIELTSTDMVVSQRGVPFPVMVPSFPIITTDNRIDYGSKSN
;
A
#
# COMPACT_ATOMS: atom_id res chain seq x y z
N MET A 1 -12.30 -56.55 53.88
CA MET A 1 -13.04 -55.30 53.61
C MET A 1 -12.14 -54.39 52.80
N ALA A 2 -12.26 -54.41 51.46
CA ALA A 2 -11.51 -53.55 50.53
C ALA A 2 -12.49 -52.52 49.97
N ARG A 3 -12.28 -51.24 50.24
CA ARG A 3 -13.03 -50.12 49.65
C ARG A 3 -12.28 -49.65 48.38
N SER A 4 -12.89 -49.91 47.21
CA SER A 4 -12.47 -49.40 45.92
C SER A 4 -12.88 -47.94 45.79
N PHE A 5 -11.92 -47.08 45.55
CA PHE A 5 -12.15 -45.63 45.26
C PHE A 5 -12.11 -45.46 43.73
N TYR A 6 -13.24 -45.20 43.13
CA TYR A 6 -13.35 -44.77 41.73
C TYR A 6 -13.07 -43.29 41.65
N PHE A 7 -11.97 -42.95 40.98
CA PHE A 7 -11.60 -41.55 40.65
C PHE A 7 -12.18 -41.24 39.27
N THR A 8 -13.27 -40.51 39.23
CA THR A 8 -13.92 -40.05 38.01
C THR A 8 -13.17 -38.83 37.50
N PHE A 9 -12.39 -38.99 36.42
CA PHE A 9 -11.66 -37.90 35.75
C PHE A 9 -12.65 -37.13 34.88
N LEU A 10 -13.11 -35.97 35.36
CA LEU A 10 -13.97 -35.07 34.62
C LEU A 10 -13.10 -34.27 33.61
N PHE A 11 -13.18 -34.65 32.33
CA PHE A 11 -12.47 -33.97 31.23
C PHE A 11 -13.24 -32.69 30.88
N PHE A 12 -12.82 -31.54 31.42
CA PHE A 12 -13.30 -30.23 31.00
C PHE A 12 -12.74 -29.94 29.58
N LEU A 13 -13.53 -30.12 28.55
CA LEU A 13 -13.31 -29.57 27.22
C LEU A 13 -13.51 -28.04 27.33
N LEU A 14 -12.41 -27.32 27.48
CA LEU A 14 -12.38 -25.88 27.27
C LEU A 14 -12.53 -25.64 25.76
N PHE A 15 -13.76 -25.43 25.31
CA PHE A 15 -14.01 -24.75 24.04
C PHE A 15 -13.55 -23.29 24.23
N GLY A 16 -12.36 -23.02 23.78
CA GLY A 16 -11.87 -21.65 23.58
C GLY A 16 -12.68 -21.00 22.46
N CYS A 17 -13.84 -20.43 22.77
CA CYS A 17 -14.42 -19.40 21.92
C CYS A 17 -13.44 -18.22 21.94
N SER A 18 -12.74 -17.97 20.83
CA SER A 18 -12.10 -16.68 20.61
C SER A 18 -13.19 -15.62 20.60
N VAL A 19 -13.32 -14.91 21.71
CA VAL A 19 -14.21 -13.75 21.82
C VAL A 19 -13.57 -12.67 20.95
N GLN A 20 -14.02 -12.55 19.69
CA GLN A 20 -13.71 -11.38 18.89
C GLN A 20 -14.18 -10.16 19.69
N THR A 21 -13.26 -9.27 20.02
CA THR A 21 -13.61 -8.01 20.67
C THR A 21 -14.55 -7.26 19.72
N PRO A 22 -15.79 -6.95 20.15
CA PRO A 22 -16.73 -6.25 19.28
C PRO A 22 -16.16 -4.87 18.94
N VAL A 23 -16.39 -4.44 17.69
CA VAL A 23 -16.03 -3.07 17.25
C VAL A 23 -16.77 -2.09 18.15
N PRO A 24 -16.11 -1.10 18.76
CA PRO A 24 -16.78 -0.07 19.52
C PRO A 24 -17.89 0.60 18.68
N GLU A 25 -19.09 0.75 19.24
CA GLU A 25 -20.27 1.24 18.53
C GLU A 25 -20.06 2.64 17.96
N GLU A 26 -19.34 3.50 18.67
CA GLU A 26 -18.96 4.85 18.27
C GLU A 26 -18.11 4.93 17.00
N LEU A 27 -17.48 3.83 16.62
CA LEU A 27 -16.69 3.75 15.38
C LEU A 27 -17.50 3.26 14.19
N ILE A 28 -18.76 2.88 14.38
CA ILE A 28 -19.64 2.39 13.32
C ILE A 28 -20.40 3.55 12.72
N LEU A 29 -20.17 3.80 11.44
CA LEU A 29 -20.88 4.82 10.66
C LEU A 29 -22.19 4.29 10.09
N ALA A 30 -22.17 3.07 9.56
CA ALA A 30 -23.39 2.44 9.04
C ALA A 30 -23.34 0.91 9.18
N ARG A 31 -24.52 0.31 9.38
CA ARG A 31 -24.77 -1.12 9.30
C ARG A 31 -25.58 -1.40 8.05
N ILE A 32 -25.22 -2.41 7.28
CA ILE A 32 -25.94 -2.85 6.08
C ILE A 32 -26.07 -4.39 6.16
N GLY A 33 -27.16 -4.88 6.74
CA GLY A 33 -27.31 -6.29 7.11
C GLY A 33 -26.23 -6.71 8.12
N SER A 34 -25.45 -7.74 7.79
CA SER A 34 -24.30 -8.19 8.61
C SER A 34 -23.03 -7.35 8.39
N SER A 35 -23.01 -6.51 7.37
CA SER A 35 -21.84 -5.70 7.00
C SER A 35 -21.80 -4.38 7.75
N ILE A 36 -20.60 -3.93 8.09
CA ILE A 36 -20.36 -2.67 8.79
C ILE A 36 -19.53 -1.74 7.88
N LEU A 37 -19.80 -0.45 7.95
CA LEU A 37 -18.98 0.64 7.44
C LEU A 37 -18.52 1.45 8.66
N THR A 38 -17.22 1.47 8.95
CA THR A 38 -16.70 2.30 10.03
C THR A 38 -16.42 3.73 9.58
N VAL A 39 -16.32 4.67 10.52
CA VAL A 39 -15.87 6.04 10.26
C VAL A 39 -14.50 6.02 9.54
N GLN A 40 -13.59 5.18 10.00
CA GLN A 40 -12.25 5.07 9.41
C GLN A 40 -12.28 4.52 7.98
N ASP A 41 -13.12 3.50 7.70
CA ASP A 41 -13.30 2.99 6.33
C ASP A 41 -13.86 4.07 5.41
N PHE A 42 -14.82 4.84 5.89
CA PHE A 42 -15.40 5.96 5.14
C PHE A 42 -14.34 7.00 4.78
N ILE A 43 -13.55 7.46 5.77
CA ILE A 43 -12.48 8.44 5.55
C ILE A 43 -11.45 7.89 4.56
N ARG A 44 -10.95 6.67 4.78
CA ARG A 44 -9.96 6.04 3.90
C ARG A 44 -10.46 5.87 2.47
N ARG A 45 -11.70 5.39 2.30
CA ARG A 45 -12.32 5.21 0.98
C ARG A 45 -12.61 6.54 0.28
N SER A 46 -12.82 7.61 1.05
CA SER A 46 -13.06 8.96 0.52
C SER A 46 -11.76 9.67 0.13
N GLU A 47 -10.72 9.58 0.96
CA GLU A 47 -9.53 10.42 0.82
C GLU A 47 -8.34 9.72 0.18
N TYR A 48 -8.23 8.39 0.31
CA TYR A 48 -7.13 7.63 -0.29
C TYR A 48 -7.44 7.15 -1.71
N THR A 49 -8.54 7.61 -2.28
CA THR A 49 -8.96 7.30 -3.65
C THR A 49 -9.27 8.57 -4.42
N ILE A 50 -9.23 8.50 -5.75
CA ILE A 50 -9.62 9.61 -6.60
C ILE A 50 -11.14 9.62 -6.70
N ARG A 51 -11.78 10.59 -6.05
CA ARG A 51 -13.23 10.79 -6.14
C ARG A 51 -13.61 11.49 -7.45
N PRO A 52 -14.74 11.11 -8.08
CA PRO A 52 -15.29 11.82 -9.20
C PRO A 52 -15.61 13.29 -8.85
N VAL A 53 -15.63 14.17 -9.85
CA VAL A 53 -15.86 15.61 -9.67
C VAL A 53 -17.17 15.92 -8.93
N TYR A 54 -18.21 15.10 -9.16
CA TYR A 54 -19.54 15.28 -8.55
C TYR A 54 -19.59 14.97 -7.03
N CYS A 55 -18.52 14.45 -6.43
CA CYS A 55 -18.44 14.19 -4.99
C CYS A 55 -17.06 14.47 -4.39
N ARG A 56 -16.25 15.31 -5.06
CA ARG A 56 -14.85 15.60 -4.64
C ARG A 56 -14.74 16.70 -3.59
N GLN A 57 -15.68 17.64 -3.54
CA GLN A 57 -15.62 18.77 -2.61
C GLN A 57 -15.94 18.31 -1.17
N GLU A 58 -15.57 19.14 -0.20
CA GLU A 58 -15.79 18.95 1.23
C GLU A 58 -17.18 19.31 1.74
N ASN A 59 -18.12 19.70 0.82
CA ASN A 59 -19.44 20.09 1.21
C ASN A 59 -20.33 18.90 1.62
N TYR A 60 -21.39 19.22 2.35
CA TYR A 60 -22.32 18.23 2.91
C TYR A 60 -23.01 17.35 1.85
N ILE A 61 -23.34 17.92 0.67
CA ILE A 61 -23.96 17.16 -0.43
C ILE A 61 -22.98 16.09 -0.92
N HIS A 62 -21.73 16.48 -1.17
CA HIS A 62 -20.72 15.55 -1.63
C HIS A 62 -20.40 14.46 -0.59
N LYS A 63 -20.39 14.82 0.70
CA LYS A 63 -20.24 13.85 1.81
C LYS A 63 -21.36 12.81 1.79
N LYS A 64 -22.63 13.22 1.53
CA LYS A 64 -23.78 12.31 1.39
C LYS A 64 -23.65 11.39 0.15
N ILE A 65 -23.22 11.91 -0.99
CA ILE A 65 -22.98 11.09 -2.19
C ILE A 65 -21.91 10.03 -1.92
N VAL A 66 -20.85 10.37 -1.18
CA VAL A 66 -19.81 9.43 -0.78
C VAL A 66 -20.39 8.30 0.09
N LEU A 67 -21.21 8.66 1.09
CA LEU A 67 -21.87 7.66 1.94
C LEU A 67 -22.78 6.74 1.13
N ASN A 68 -23.63 7.30 0.27
CA ASN A 68 -24.53 6.55 -0.60
C ASN A 68 -23.76 5.63 -1.55
N SER A 69 -22.64 6.09 -2.09
CA SER A 69 -21.82 5.27 -2.98
C SER A 69 -21.22 4.06 -2.24
N LEU A 70 -20.77 4.24 -1.00
CA LEU A 70 -20.22 3.14 -0.19
C LEU A 70 -21.31 2.16 0.30
N ILE A 71 -22.50 2.66 0.62
CA ILE A 71 -23.67 1.81 0.93
C ILE A 71 -24.09 1.05 -0.33
N ALA A 72 -24.22 1.73 -1.47
CA ALA A 72 -24.56 1.09 -2.75
C ALA A 72 -23.56 0.01 -3.16
N GLU A 73 -22.27 0.18 -2.89
CA GLU A 73 -21.25 -0.85 -3.12
C GLU A 73 -21.59 -2.13 -2.33
N LYS A 74 -21.97 -1.99 -1.07
CA LYS A 74 -22.34 -3.15 -0.24
C LYS A 74 -23.65 -3.79 -0.70
N LEU A 75 -24.66 -2.99 -1.06
CA LEU A 75 -25.93 -3.51 -1.58
C LEU A 75 -25.78 -4.27 -2.90
N THR A 76 -25.01 -3.70 -3.84
CA THR A 76 -24.75 -4.37 -5.13
C THR A 76 -23.86 -5.60 -4.97
N ALA A 77 -22.97 -5.64 -3.97
CA ALA A 77 -22.23 -6.83 -3.63
C ALA A 77 -23.13 -7.94 -3.09
N LEU A 78 -24.06 -7.61 -2.18
CA LEU A 78 -25.05 -8.56 -1.66
C LEU A 78 -25.91 -9.15 -2.78
N GLU A 79 -26.38 -8.33 -3.71
CA GLU A 79 -27.15 -8.81 -4.86
C GLU A 79 -26.34 -9.73 -5.76
N PHE A 80 -25.08 -9.38 -6.05
CA PHE A 80 -24.19 -10.24 -6.83
C PHE A 80 -23.99 -11.60 -6.17
N GLU A 81 -23.80 -11.64 -4.86
CA GLU A 81 -23.57 -12.87 -4.11
C GLU A 81 -24.82 -13.75 -4.05
N LYS A 82 -26.03 -13.17 -3.94
CA LYS A 82 -27.30 -13.90 -4.04
C LYS A 82 -27.52 -14.50 -5.42
N GLU A 83 -27.29 -13.71 -6.49
CA GLU A 83 -27.53 -14.15 -7.86
C GLU A 83 -26.54 -15.22 -8.34
N THR A 84 -25.33 -15.27 -7.79
CA THR A 84 -24.23 -16.00 -8.42
C THR A 84 -23.91 -17.32 -7.75
N GLN A 85 -24.47 -17.66 -6.54
CA GLN A 85 -23.99 -18.77 -5.73
C GLN A 85 -22.45 -18.85 -5.91
N VAL A 86 -21.72 -17.93 -5.27
CA VAL A 86 -20.28 -17.72 -5.52
C VAL A 86 -19.56 -19.06 -5.42
N THR A 87 -19.31 -19.67 -6.58
CA THR A 87 -18.62 -20.95 -6.60
C THR A 87 -17.20 -20.73 -6.13
N GLN A 88 -16.76 -21.55 -5.19
CA GLN A 88 -15.36 -21.62 -4.70
C GLN A 88 -14.31 -21.83 -5.82
N LYS A 89 -14.71 -21.86 -7.09
CA LYS A 89 -13.87 -22.19 -8.24
C LYS A 89 -13.02 -21.05 -8.79
N ASP A 90 -13.28 -19.79 -8.41
CA ASP A 90 -12.46 -18.66 -8.86
C ASP A 90 -11.14 -18.58 -8.07
N LYS A 91 -10.14 -19.30 -8.56
CA LYS A 91 -8.80 -19.32 -7.95
C LYS A 91 -8.16 -17.92 -7.88
N ASN A 92 -8.41 -17.08 -8.88
CA ASN A 92 -7.82 -15.74 -8.93
C ASN A 92 -8.41 -14.85 -7.85
N ARG A 93 -9.73 -14.86 -7.67
CA ARG A 93 -10.39 -14.11 -6.59
C ARG A 93 -9.93 -14.58 -5.21
N ARG A 94 -9.80 -15.89 -5.00
CA ARG A 94 -9.31 -16.43 -3.73
C ARG A 94 -7.87 -16.00 -3.45
N GLY A 95 -6.99 -16.11 -4.43
CA GLY A 95 -5.60 -15.63 -4.31
C GLY A 95 -5.54 -14.15 -4.01
N PHE A 96 -6.33 -13.34 -4.71
CA PHE A 96 -6.43 -11.91 -4.47
C PHE A 96 -6.87 -11.57 -3.03
N LEU A 97 -7.99 -12.17 -2.55
CA LEU A 97 -8.49 -11.92 -1.19
C LEU A 97 -7.53 -12.45 -0.12
N LEU A 98 -6.88 -13.60 -0.36
CA LEU A 98 -5.82 -14.11 0.52
C LEU A 98 -4.65 -13.13 0.60
N GLY A 99 -4.19 -12.62 -0.53
CA GLY A 99 -3.13 -11.61 -0.56
C GLY A 99 -3.50 -10.33 0.21
N ARG A 100 -4.76 -9.89 0.13
CA ARG A 100 -5.26 -8.75 0.92
C ARG A 100 -5.30 -9.06 2.41
N ARG A 101 -5.70 -10.28 2.80
CA ARG A 101 -5.65 -10.72 4.20
C ARG A 101 -4.22 -10.67 4.73
N GLU A 102 -3.29 -11.29 4.04
CA GLU A 102 -1.91 -11.40 4.46
C GLU A 102 -1.20 -10.04 4.47
N GLN A 103 -1.55 -9.14 3.54
CA GLN A 103 -1.12 -7.76 3.59
C GLN A 103 -1.63 -7.03 4.84
N ALA A 104 -2.92 -7.18 5.17
CA ALA A 104 -3.51 -6.58 6.36
C ALA A 104 -2.86 -7.12 7.64
N MET A 105 -2.63 -8.42 7.72
CA MET A 105 -1.93 -9.04 8.86
C MET A 105 -0.57 -8.37 9.11
N ARG A 106 0.24 -8.21 8.07
CA ARG A 106 1.55 -7.55 8.19
C ARG A 106 1.44 -6.07 8.58
N GLN A 107 0.39 -5.36 8.10
CA GLN A 107 0.14 -3.96 8.48
C GLN A 107 -0.23 -3.84 9.97
N ILE A 108 -1.18 -4.66 10.43
CA ILE A 108 -1.62 -4.66 11.83
C ILE A 108 -0.48 -5.09 12.76
N PHE A 109 0.24 -6.14 12.40
CA PHE A 109 1.42 -6.59 13.13
C PHE A 109 2.46 -5.45 13.30
N PHE A 110 2.79 -4.73 12.23
CA PHE A 110 3.69 -3.58 12.33
C PHE A 110 3.12 -2.48 13.23
N ALA A 111 1.83 -2.16 13.08
CA ALA A 111 1.18 -1.12 13.86
C ALA A 111 1.15 -1.46 15.36
N GLU A 112 0.82 -2.69 15.73
CA GLU A 112 0.66 -3.11 17.12
C GLU A 112 1.99 -3.44 17.81
N GLU A 113 2.89 -4.14 17.11
CA GLU A 113 4.13 -4.62 17.72
C GLU A 113 5.28 -3.61 17.71
N PHE A 114 5.24 -2.65 16.77
CA PHE A 114 6.32 -1.68 16.64
C PHE A 114 5.85 -0.24 16.80
N HIS A 115 4.83 0.19 16.05
CA HIS A 115 4.42 1.59 16.06
C HIS A 115 3.77 1.99 17.39
N SER A 116 2.76 1.25 17.86
CA SER A 116 2.05 1.57 19.11
C SER A 116 2.91 1.42 20.36
N LYS A 117 3.92 0.54 20.32
CA LYS A 117 4.87 0.33 21.43
C LYS A 117 6.04 1.31 21.44
N THR A 118 6.16 2.14 20.39
CA THR A 118 7.22 3.14 20.31
C THR A 118 6.84 4.39 21.07
N SER A 119 7.63 4.73 22.08
CA SER A 119 7.56 6.03 22.77
C SER A 119 8.74 6.89 22.37
N VAL A 120 8.51 8.19 22.21
CA VAL A 120 9.54 9.18 21.89
C VAL A 120 9.49 10.28 22.94
N ALA A 121 10.63 10.52 23.60
CA ALA A 121 10.75 11.58 24.58
C ALA A 121 11.05 12.93 23.89
N ASP A 122 10.74 14.03 24.54
CA ASP A 122 10.88 15.37 23.96
C ASP A 122 12.34 15.75 23.62
N ASP A 123 13.29 15.18 24.33
CA ASP A 123 14.72 15.34 24.02
C ASP A 123 15.15 14.63 22.73
N GLU A 124 14.44 13.57 22.32
CA GLU A 124 14.62 12.90 21.02
C GLU A 124 13.98 13.74 19.88
N VAL A 125 12.89 14.46 20.17
CA VAL A 125 12.18 15.29 19.17
C VAL A 125 12.90 16.61 18.91
N ARG A 126 13.42 17.25 19.96
CA ARG A 126 14.00 18.61 19.89
C ARG A 126 15.07 18.81 18.80
N PRO A 127 16.06 17.90 18.63
CA PRO A 127 17.06 18.06 17.57
C PRO A 127 16.47 18.03 16.16
N ALA A 128 15.43 17.23 15.94
CA ALA A 128 14.71 17.15 14.67
C ALA A 128 13.84 18.39 14.44
N TYR A 129 13.15 18.87 15.49
CA TYR A 129 12.33 20.08 15.45
C TYR A 129 13.14 21.33 15.05
N GLU A 130 14.36 21.49 15.58
CA GLU A 130 15.25 22.60 15.21
C GLU A 130 15.58 22.65 13.71
N LEU A 131 15.47 21.51 13.01
CA LEU A 131 15.79 21.36 11.58
C LEU A 131 14.54 21.21 10.69
N ALA A 132 13.38 21.03 11.28
CA ALA A 132 12.15 20.71 10.56
C ALA A 132 11.67 21.81 9.60
N GLY A 133 12.02 23.07 9.88
CA GLY A 133 11.76 24.21 8.98
C GLY A 133 12.77 24.35 7.85
N ARG A 134 13.82 23.51 7.80
CA ARG A 134 14.90 23.65 6.82
C ARG A 134 14.51 23.07 5.45
N ALA A 135 14.81 23.85 4.41
CA ALA A 135 14.76 23.42 3.02
C ALA A 135 16.16 23.54 2.40
N VAL A 136 16.79 22.41 2.06
CA VAL A 136 18.15 22.31 1.56
C VAL A 136 18.14 22.26 0.03
N ASN A 137 18.86 23.18 -0.62
CA ASN A 137 19.07 23.18 -2.06
C ASN A 137 20.32 22.37 -2.39
N ILE A 138 20.16 21.36 -3.22
CA ILE A 138 21.23 20.46 -3.63
C ILE A 138 21.38 20.38 -5.15
N GLU A 139 22.58 20.08 -5.60
CA GLU A 139 22.88 19.47 -6.88
C GLU A 139 23.42 18.05 -6.65
N PHE A 140 23.15 17.11 -7.55
CA PHE A 140 23.57 15.74 -7.32
C PHE A 140 23.94 15.01 -8.61
N LEU A 141 24.77 13.98 -8.45
CA LEU A 141 25.08 12.99 -9.50
C LEU A 141 24.68 11.61 -9.00
N ASN A 142 24.03 10.84 -9.87
CA ASN A 142 23.70 9.46 -9.59
C ASN A 142 24.58 8.55 -10.46
N LEU A 143 25.45 7.77 -9.84
CA LEU A 143 26.52 7.03 -10.46
C LEU A 143 26.31 5.52 -10.32
N PRO A 144 26.66 4.72 -11.33
CA PRO A 144 26.34 3.29 -11.36
C PRO A 144 27.10 2.48 -10.33
N ASP A 145 28.32 2.85 -10.01
CA ASP A 145 29.22 2.09 -9.14
C ASP A 145 30.02 2.96 -8.17
N LEU A 146 30.57 2.32 -7.14
CA LEU A 146 31.33 2.99 -6.08
C LEU A 146 32.66 3.55 -6.58
N GLU A 147 33.34 2.87 -7.49
CA GLU A 147 34.66 3.32 -8.00
C GLU A 147 34.52 4.64 -8.75
N MET A 148 33.57 4.72 -9.66
CA MET A 148 33.26 5.95 -10.39
C MET A 148 32.84 7.07 -9.44
N ALA A 149 31.98 6.76 -8.46
CA ALA A 149 31.54 7.75 -7.47
C ALA A 149 32.70 8.26 -6.62
N THR A 150 33.63 7.39 -6.22
CA THR A 150 34.82 7.79 -5.46
C THR A 150 35.75 8.67 -6.29
N ARG A 151 36.02 8.31 -7.53
CA ARG A 151 36.83 9.14 -8.43
C ARG A 151 36.24 10.54 -8.64
N ILE A 152 34.92 10.62 -8.87
CA ILE A 152 34.23 11.90 -9.06
C ILE A 152 34.29 12.73 -7.76
N ARG A 153 34.06 12.13 -6.62
CA ARG A 153 34.19 12.81 -5.33
C ARG A 153 35.59 13.41 -5.18
N ASP A 154 36.61 12.63 -5.46
CA ASP A 154 38.00 13.05 -5.29
C ASP A 154 38.39 14.19 -6.27
N LEU A 155 37.87 14.15 -7.51
CA LEU A 155 38.01 15.25 -8.48
C LEU A 155 37.37 16.55 -7.95
N VAL A 156 36.14 16.44 -7.41
CA VAL A 156 35.43 17.63 -6.89
C VAL A 156 36.10 18.16 -5.64
N LEU A 157 36.58 17.31 -4.73
CA LEU A 157 37.35 17.71 -3.57
C LEU A 157 38.70 18.32 -3.98
N GLY A 158 39.26 17.90 -5.12
CA GLY A 158 40.46 18.49 -5.74
C GLY A 158 40.23 19.86 -6.42
N GLY A 159 39.00 20.40 -6.34
CA GLY A 159 38.64 21.73 -6.82
C GLY A 159 37.99 21.78 -8.20
N VAL A 160 37.70 20.63 -8.84
CA VAL A 160 36.95 20.60 -10.10
C VAL A 160 35.46 20.84 -9.78
N PRO A 161 34.80 21.87 -10.35
CA PRO A 161 33.37 22.09 -10.10
C PRO A 161 32.49 20.90 -10.52
N LEU A 162 31.47 20.56 -9.71
CA LEU A 162 30.53 19.48 -9.99
C LEU A 162 29.83 19.64 -11.35
N ASP A 163 29.51 20.89 -11.73
CA ASP A 163 28.92 21.25 -13.02
C ASP A 163 29.85 20.89 -14.20
N SER A 164 31.17 21.12 -14.04
CA SER A 164 32.15 20.75 -15.06
C SER A 164 32.28 19.23 -15.22
N VAL A 165 32.25 18.51 -14.10
CA VAL A 165 32.26 17.03 -14.13
C VAL A 165 30.99 16.52 -14.80
N HIS A 166 29.81 17.09 -14.46
CA HIS A 166 28.56 16.70 -15.08
C HIS A 166 28.55 16.93 -16.60
N LYS A 167 28.98 18.11 -17.06
CA LYS A 167 29.04 18.45 -18.51
C LYS A 167 29.93 17.51 -19.32
N ASN A 168 30.94 16.93 -18.69
CA ASN A 168 31.82 15.95 -19.37
C ASN A 168 31.20 14.55 -19.46
N LEU A 169 30.22 14.23 -18.62
CA LEU A 169 29.59 12.92 -18.56
C LEU A 169 28.20 12.93 -19.23
N TRP A 170 27.48 14.04 -19.08
CA TRP A 170 26.10 14.21 -19.57
C TRP A 170 25.91 15.61 -20.16
N SER A 171 24.89 15.76 -20.99
CA SER A 171 24.48 17.07 -21.49
C SER A 171 23.63 17.84 -20.47
N GLY A 172 23.81 19.16 -20.40
CA GLY A 172 23.03 20.05 -19.55
C GLY A 172 23.66 20.32 -18.18
N PRO A 173 22.97 21.04 -17.30
CA PRO A 173 23.39 21.29 -15.94
C PRO A 173 23.18 20.07 -15.04
N PRO A 174 23.88 19.96 -13.90
CA PRO A 174 23.60 18.92 -12.92
C PRO A 174 22.13 19.00 -12.44
N PRO A 175 21.50 17.86 -12.19
CA PRO A 175 20.18 17.83 -11.58
C PRO A 175 20.21 18.57 -10.24
N SER A 176 19.23 19.46 -10.02
CA SER A 176 19.08 20.21 -8.77
C SER A 176 17.72 19.96 -8.15
N ARG A 177 17.67 20.05 -6.82
CA ARG A 177 16.43 19.83 -6.07
C ARG A 177 16.46 20.59 -4.76
N GLU A 178 15.31 21.11 -4.34
CA GLU A 178 15.07 21.55 -2.96
C GLU A 178 14.47 20.39 -2.19
N ILE A 179 15.05 20.08 -1.02
CA ILE A 179 14.61 18.98 -0.15
C ILE A 179 14.27 19.58 1.19
N THR A 180 13.03 19.34 1.65
CA THR A 180 12.54 19.71 2.97
C THR A 180 12.76 18.58 3.97
N TRP A 181 12.73 18.89 5.25
CA TRP A 181 12.86 17.88 6.30
C TRP A 181 11.76 16.80 6.23
N PHE A 182 10.56 17.17 5.77
CA PHE A 182 9.43 16.28 5.61
C PHE A 182 9.45 15.43 4.33
N ASP A 183 10.36 15.70 3.40
CA ASP A 183 10.52 14.85 2.22
C ASP A 183 11.03 13.46 2.65
N ARG A 184 10.45 12.42 2.06
CA ARG A 184 10.78 11.04 2.39
C ARG A 184 11.96 10.56 1.56
N GLU A 185 13.14 11.05 1.90
CA GLU A 185 14.40 10.56 1.36
C GLU A 185 14.84 9.28 2.09
N PRO A 186 15.69 8.44 1.43
CA PRO A 186 16.38 7.35 2.13
C PRO A 186 17.09 7.87 3.39
N GLU A 187 17.04 7.09 4.47
CA GLU A 187 17.49 7.52 5.80
C GLU A 187 18.92 8.11 5.80
N GLY A 188 19.87 7.44 5.09
CA GLY A 188 21.26 7.94 5.01
C GLY A 188 21.38 9.29 4.29
N ILE A 189 20.50 9.56 3.32
CA ILE A 189 20.46 10.86 2.61
C ILE A 189 19.84 11.90 3.52
N HIS A 190 18.73 11.58 4.17
CA HIS A 190 18.06 12.50 5.09
C HIS A 190 18.98 12.90 6.24
N GLN A 191 19.62 11.95 6.91
CA GLN A 191 20.57 12.23 8.00
C GLN A 191 21.75 13.11 7.55
N ALA A 192 22.29 12.86 6.35
CA ALA A 192 23.39 13.65 5.81
C ALA A 192 22.99 15.09 5.46
N LEU A 193 21.76 15.30 4.95
CA LEU A 193 21.26 16.64 4.59
C LEU A 193 20.79 17.46 5.78
N PHE A 194 20.27 16.82 6.82
CA PHE A 194 19.73 17.47 8.01
C PHE A 194 20.64 17.29 9.24
N ALA A 195 21.95 17.18 9.03
CA ALA A 195 22.93 17.33 10.09
C ALA A 195 23.05 18.82 10.51
N LYS A 196 23.32 19.08 11.81
CA LYS A 196 23.44 20.47 12.33
C LYS A 196 24.58 21.28 11.70
N ASP A 197 25.65 20.60 11.32
CA ASP A 197 26.94 21.19 10.91
C ASP A 197 27.15 21.22 9.38
N ILE A 198 26.07 21.07 8.59
CA ILE A 198 26.18 21.17 7.14
C ILE A 198 26.71 22.55 6.71
N LYS A 199 27.47 22.55 5.61
CA LYS A 199 28.09 23.80 5.08
C LYS A 199 27.69 23.97 3.61
N LYS A 200 27.52 25.24 3.23
CA LYS A 200 27.36 25.60 1.82
C LYS A 200 28.60 25.20 1.04
N GLY A 201 28.43 24.52 -0.08
CA GLY A 201 29.51 23.97 -0.89
C GLY A 201 30.05 22.63 -0.39
N GLN A 202 29.53 22.10 0.70
CA GLN A 202 29.90 20.78 1.21
C GLN A 202 29.49 19.70 0.22
N LEU A 203 30.39 18.73 0.02
CA LEU A 203 30.15 17.54 -0.77
C LEU A 203 29.84 16.36 0.15
N LEU A 204 28.72 15.68 -0.08
CA LEU A 204 28.29 14.48 0.62
C LEU A 204 28.41 13.26 -0.29
N GLY A 205 28.76 12.15 0.26
CA GLY A 205 28.81 10.87 -0.47
C GLY A 205 30.24 10.33 -0.68
N PRO A 206 30.37 9.20 -1.40
CA PRO A 206 29.31 8.43 -2.07
C PRO A 206 28.26 7.83 -1.11
N ILE A 207 26.98 8.12 -1.32
CA ILE A 207 25.88 7.54 -0.56
C ILE A 207 25.24 6.45 -1.39
N LYS A 208 25.25 5.21 -0.90
CA LYS A 208 24.61 4.09 -1.58
C LYS A 208 23.09 4.24 -1.53
N THR A 209 22.44 4.12 -2.69
CA THR A 209 20.96 4.11 -2.81
C THR A 209 20.39 2.70 -2.79
N ASP A 210 19.07 2.59 -2.56
CA ASP A 210 18.35 1.31 -2.61
C ASP A 210 18.40 0.62 -3.99
N ASN A 211 18.68 1.41 -5.05
CA ASN A 211 18.85 0.91 -6.42
C ASN A 211 20.27 0.43 -6.74
N ASN A 212 21.11 0.29 -5.73
CA ASN A 212 22.52 -0.09 -5.86
C ASN A 212 23.35 0.89 -6.72
N THR A 213 22.94 2.13 -6.80
CA THR A 213 23.69 3.27 -7.34
C THR A 213 24.27 4.11 -6.23
N TYR A 214 25.11 5.11 -6.57
CA TYR A 214 25.79 5.95 -5.59
C TYR A 214 25.55 7.42 -5.90
N LEU A 215 25.11 8.17 -4.88
CA LEU A 215 24.89 9.61 -4.98
C LEU A 215 26.11 10.38 -4.47
N ILE A 216 26.49 11.38 -5.25
CA ILE A 216 27.35 12.50 -4.80
C ILE A 216 26.45 13.73 -4.77
N ILE A 217 26.38 14.41 -3.62
CA ILE A 217 25.48 15.53 -3.39
C ILE A 217 26.32 16.75 -3.03
N SER A 218 26.11 17.88 -3.71
CA SER A 218 26.69 19.18 -3.37
C SER A 218 25.62 20.06 -2.75
N ILE A 219 25.86 20.55 -1.54
CA ILE A 219 24.95 21.47 -0.82
C ILE A 219 25.14 22.88 -1.36
N LYS A 220 24.13 23.43 -2.03
CA LYS A 220 24.15 24.80 -2.57
C LYS A 220 23.78 25.85 -1.53
N GLY A 221 23.07 25.43 -0.48
CA GLY A 221 22.61 26.26 0.61
C GLY A 221 21.26 25.77 1.14
N TRP A 222 20.71 26.50 2.06
CA TRP A 222 19.38 26.19 2.63
C TRP A 222 18.64 27.46 3.03
N LYS A 223 17.36 27.32 3.30
CA LYS A 223 16.49 28.32 3.90
C LYS A 223 15.86 27.69 5.14
N ASP A 224 15.80 28.44 6.23
CA ASP A 224 15.09 28.01 7.44
C ASP A 224 13.77 28.80 7.51
N ARG A 225 12.64 28.07 7.45
CA ARG A 225 11.30 28.62 7.68
C ARG A 225 11.02 28.56 9.17
N VAL A 226 10.68 29.68 9.77
CA VAL A 226 10.34 29.78 11.19
C VAL A 226 8.81 29.80 11.31
N SER A 227 8.24 28.91 12.13
CA SER A 227 6.84 28.96 12.51
C SER A 227 6.62 30.10 13.49
N ILE A 228 5.76 31.06 13.14
CA ILE A 228 5.61 32.33 13.89
C ILE A 228 4.49 32.21 14.94
N THR A 229 3.39 31.50 14.60
CA THR A 229 2.25 31.37 15.51
C THR A 229 2.41 30.16 16.42
N GLU A 230 1.80 30.21 17.61
CA GLU A 230 1.78 29.11 18.57
C GLU A 230 1.14 27.85 17.95
N THR A 231 0.06 28.01 17.20
CA THR A 231 -0.62 26.90 16.50
C THR A 231 0.32 26.21 15.50
N GLU A 232 1.06 26.98 14.67
CA GLU A 232 2.03 26.41 13.74
C GLU A 232 3.17 25.69 14.46
N GLN A 233 3.61 26.20 15.61
CA GLN A 233 4.67 25.58 16.42
C GLN A 233 4.21 24.24 17.00
N ILE A 234 2.99 24.19 17.55
CA ILE A 234 2.39 22.95 18.09
C ILE A 234 2.24 21.92 16.96
N GLN A 235 1.64 22.32 15.84
CA GLN A 235 1.46 21.43 14.68
C GLN A 235 2.80 20.88 14.18
N LEU A 236 3.80 21.76 14.03
CA LEU A 236 5.14 21.34 13.60
C LEU A 236 5.80 20.38 14.59
N TRP A 237 5.60 20.61 15.90
CA TRP A 237 6.10 19.72 16.93
C TRP A 237 5.48 18.33 16.84
N ASP A 238 4.16 18.26 16.69
CA ASP A 238 3.42 17.00 16.58
C ASP A 238 3.80 16.23 15.31
N ASP A 239 3.91 16.92 14.17
CA ASP A 239 4.33 16.33 12.88
C ASP A 239 5.76 15.75 12.98
N VAL A 240 6.67 16.47 13.65
CA VAL A 240 8.05 16.01 13.88
C VAL A 240 8.07 14.81 14.82
N LYS A 241 7.30 14.87 15.92
CA LYS A 241 7.20 13.80 16.91
C LYS A 241 6.68 12.50 16.27
N GLU A 242 5.63 12.62 15.45
CA GLU A 242 5.09 11.48 14.69
C GLU A 242 6.14 10.87 13.77
N ARG A 243 6.86 11.69 13.00
CA ARG A 243 7.91 11.19 12.10
C ARG A 243 9.08 10.55 12.82
N VAL A 244 9.52 11.10 13.95
CA VAL A 244 10.59 10.51 14.78
C VAL A 244 10.12 9.15 15.32
N SER A 245 8.85 9.06 15.78
CA SER A 245 8.23 7.83 16.22
C SER A 245 8.17 6.78 15.09
N GLU A 246 7.69 7.16 13.91
CA GLU A 246 7.66 6.28 12.73
C GLU A 246 9.05 5.74 12.37
N ASN A 247 10.07 6.60 12.38
CA ASN A 247 11.44 6.19 12.06
C ASN A 247 12.00 5.22 13.11
N LYS A 248 11.74 5.47 14.40
CA LYS A 248 12.15 4.60 15.50
C LYS A 248 11.48 3.24 15.43
N ALA A 249 10.16 3.23 15.20
CA ALA A 249 9.37 2.01 15.01
C ALA A 249 9.87 1.20 13.81
N ARG A 250 10.11 1.88 12.69
CA ARG A 250 10.65 1.25 11.47
C ARG A 250 12.04 0.67 11.70
N GLY A 251 12.90 1.37 12.44
CA GLY A 251 14.23 0.86 12.81
C GLY A 251 14.14 -0.43 13.62
N ALA A 252 13.28 -0.46 14.64
CA ALA A 252 13.02 -1.65 15.45
C ALA A 252 12.47 -2.80 14.60
N TYR A 253 11.51 -2.52 13.72
CA TYR A 253 10.95 -3.48 12.79
C TYR A 253 12.01 -4.07 11.84
N LEU A 254 12.86 -3.23 11.23
CA LEU A 254 13.92 -3.71 10.34
C LEU A 254 14.95 -4.59 11.05
N ASN A 255 15.29 -4.29 12.30
CA ASN A 255 16.14 -5.13 13.13
C ASN A 255 15.49 -6.48 13.42
N TRP A 256 14.20 -6.48 13.74
CA TRP A 256 13.43 -7.70 13.92
C TRP A 256 13.37 -8.54 12.62
N VAL A 257 13.07 -7.92 11.47
CA VAL A 257 13.08 -8.60 10.16
C VAL A 257 14.44 -9.20 9.87
N LYS A 258 15.52 -8.47 10.13
CA LYS A 258 16.90 -8.97 9.98
C LYS A 258 17.13 -10.23 10.83
N SER A 259 16.65 -10.25 12.05
CA SER A 259 16.71 -11.44 12.93
C SER A 259 15.88 -12.61 12.38
N LEU A 260 14.63 -12.33 11.93
CA LEU A 260 13.73 -13.33 11.34
C LEU A 260 14.33 -13.99 10.09
N MET A 261 15.03 -13.20 9.26
CA MET A 261 15.69 -13.67 8.03
C MET A 261 17.08 -14.27 8.26
N GLY A 262 17.60 -14.22 9.48
CA GLY A 262 18.91 -14.74 9.82
C GLY A 262 19.05 -16.22 9.47
N GLY A 263 20.12 -16.58 8.74
CA GLY A 263 20.40 -17.98 8.32
C GLY A 263 19.52 -18.48 7.15
N LYS A 264 18.61 -17.67 6.60
CA LYS A 264 17.80 -18.05 5.44
C LYS A 264 18.50 -17.64 4.16
N GLU A 265 18.82 -18.59 3.33
CA GLU A 265 19.54 -18.37 2.08
C GLU A 265 18.61 -18.62 0.88
N MET A 266 18.69 -17.75 -0.11
CA MET A 266 18.02 -17.90 -1.40
C MET A 266 19.07 -18.11 -2.50
N LYS A 267 19.02 -19.26 -3.19
CA LYS A 267 19.91 -19.62 -4.29
C LYS A 267 19.11 -19.65 -5.59
N LEU A 268 19.39 -18.72 -6.50
CA LEU A 268 18.80 -18.73 -7.83
C LEU A 268 19.53 -19.71 -8.76
N ASN A 269 18.76 -20.42 -9.61
CA ASN A 269 19.32 -21.16 -10.73
C ASN A 269 19.56 -20.18 -11.89
N PRO A 270 20.83 -19.83 -12.22
CA PRO A 270 21.09 -18.75 -13.18
C PRO A 270 20.52 -19.01 -14.57
N GLY A 271 20.54 -20.27 -15.04
CA GLY A 271 20.03 -20.63 -16.38
C GLY A 271 18.53 -20.40 -16.48
N ILE A 272 17.76 -20.95 -15.54
CA ILE A 272 16.30 -20.83 -15.52
C ILE A 272 15.88 -19.39 -15.17
N PHE A 273 16.55 -18.77 -14.21
CA PHE A 273 16.24 -17.40 -13.80
C PHE A 273 16.41 -16.39 -14.94
N ASN A 274 17.49 -16.49 -15.73
CA ASN A 274 17.72 -15.54 -16.82
C ASN A 274 16.66 -15.67 -17.92
N VAL A 275 16.25 -16.88 -18.28
CA VAL A 275 15.16 -17.12 -19.26
C VAL A 275 13.84 -16.57 -18.71
N TYR A 276 13.52 -16.85 -17.45
CA TYR A 276 12.34 -16.33 -16.76
C TYR A 276 12.34 -14.79 -16.71
N ALA A 277 13.47 -14.18 -16.32
CA ALA A 277 13.61 -12.74 -16.24
C ALA A 277 13.43 -12.05 -17.59
N ASN A 278 13.99 -12.60 -18.67
CA ASN A 278 13.80 -12.07 -20.01
C ASN A 278 12.32 -12.09 -20.43
N ARG A 279 11.61 -13.18 -20.14
CA ARG A 279 10.19 -13.29 -20.44
C ARG A 279 9.33 -12.37 -19.58
N ALA A 280 9.63 -12.28 -18.28
CA ALA A 280 8.98 -11.36 -17.37
C ALA A 280 9.19 -9.90 -17.78
N ALA A 281 10.39 -9.54 -18.30
CA ALA A 281 10.66 -8.20 -18.82
C ALA A 281 9.69 -7.81 -19.95
N ASP A 282 9.36 -8.72 -20.86
CA ASP A 282 8.41 -8.46 -21.95
C ASP A 282 7.00 -8.11 -21.41
N HIS A 283 6.65 -8.63 -20.24
CA HIS A 283 5.37 -8.35 -19.60
C HIS A 283 5.41 -7.05 -18.80
N TYR A 284 6.44 -6.85 -17.97
CA TYR A 284 6.51 -5.71 -17.04
C TYR A 284 7.01 -4.41 -17.66
N LEU A 285 7.83 -4.49 -18.74
CA LEU A 285 8.40 -3.31 -19.41
C LEU A 285 7.60 -2.88 -20.64
N LYS A 286 6.27 -3.03 -20.60
CA LYS A 286 5.40 -2.49 -21.65
C LYS A 286 5.60 -0.99 -21.78
N ALA A 287 5.43 -0.47 -23.01
CA ALA A 287 5.62 0.94 -23.32
C ALA A 287 4.81 1.84 -22.36
N ASP A 288 5.40 2.95 -21.93
CA ASP A 288 4.77 3.90 -20.99
C ASP A 288 3.38 4.38 -21.48
N SER A 289 3.19 4.54 -22.81
CA SER A 289 1.88 4.88 -23.40
C SER A 289 0.81 3.81 -23.12
N THR A 290 1.17 2.53 -23.21
CA THR A 290 0.25 1.42 -22.92
C THR A 290 -0.07 1.35 -21.44
N LYS A 291 0.93 1.56 -20.56
CA LYS A 291 0.73 1.65 -19.10
C LYS A 291 -0.10 2.86 -18.72
N GLN A 292 0.17 4.03 -19.32
CA GLN A 292 -0.58 5.25 -19.07
C GLN A 292 -2.02 5.13 -19.53
N THR A 293 -2.28 4.51 -20.68
CA THR A 293 -3.65 4.24 -21.16
C THR A 293 -4.36 3.26 -20.24
N ALA A 294 -3.69 2.17 -19.82
CA ALA A 294 -4.25 1.21 -18.88
C ALA A 294 -4.50 1.84 -17.50
N MET A 295 -3.57 2.65 -17.01
CA MET A 295 -3.69 3.37 -15.74
C MET A 295 -4.81 4.42 -15.79
N ASN A 296 -4.96 5.16 -16.90
CA ASN A 296 -6.06 6.09 -17.10
C ASN A 296 -7.41 5.37 -17.16
N ARG A 297 -7.49 4.25 -17.85
CA ARG A 297 -8.68 3.40 -17.88
C ARG A 297 -9.00 2.82 -16.50
N ALA A 298 -7.99 2.32 -15.78
CA ALA A 298 -8.15 1.79 -14.44
C ALA A 298 -8.62 2.85 -13.43
N ILE A 299 -8.08 4.06 -13.52
CA ILE A 299 -8.47 5.19 -12.67
C ILE A 299 -9.90 5.65 -12.98
N TRP A 300 -10.29 5.69 -14.26
CA TRP A 300 -11.55 6.29 -14.69
C TRP A 300 -12.68 5.29 -14.93
N ASN A 301 -12.38 4.05 -15.42
CA ASN A 301 -13.41 3.12 -15.88
C ASN A 301 -13.16 1.63 -15.60
N GLU A 302 -11.92 1.15 -15.43
CA GLU A 302 -11.63 -0.29 -15.40
C GLU A 302 -10.47 -0.65 -14.44
N PRO A 303 -10.69 -0.62 -13.11
CA PRO A 303 -9.63 -0.99 -12.14
C PRO A 303 -9.04 -2.40 -12.37
N GLU A 304 -9.76 -3.31 -13.02
CA GLU A 304 -9.32 -4.67 -13.35
C GLU A 304 -8.14 -4.73 -14.33
N ILE A 305 -7.88 -3.66 -15.09
CA ILE A 305 -6.72 -3.64 -15.97
C ILE A 305 -5.42 -3.59 -15.18
N LEU A 306 -5.41 -2.97 -14.00
CA LEU A 306 -4.26 -3.01 -13.08
C LEU A 306 -4.04 -4.42 -12.54
N ASP A 307 -5.11 -5.13 -12.18
CA ASP A 307 -5.03 -6.52 -11.72
C ASP A 307 -4.56 -7.48 -12.85
N LYS A 308 -4.92 -7.20 -14.10
CA LYS A 308 -4.47 -7.98 -15.26
C LYS A 308 -3.04 -7.65 -15.72
N LEU A 309 -2.55 -6.44 -15.46
CA LEU A 309 -1.20 -6.02 -15.83
C LEU A 309 -0.11 -6.63 -14.93
N ASP A 310 -0.45 -7.02 -13.71
CA ASP A 310 0.49 -7.53 -12.72
C ASP A 310 0.61 -9.06 -12.66
N LEU A 311 -0.22 -9.80 -13.41
CA LEU A 311 -0.21 -11.26 -13.37
C LEU A 311 0.66 -11.85 -14.48
N ILE A 312 1.87 -12.32 -14.13
CA ILE A 312 2.72 -13.16 -15.01
C ILE A 312 2.13 -14.58 -15.19
N THR A 313 0.98 -14.86 -14.65
CA THR A 313 0.37 -16.20 -14.61
C THR A 313 0.11 -16.82 -15.99
N ASN A 314 0.28 -16.08 -17.08
CA ASN A 314 0.09 -16.51 -18.47
C ASN A 314 1.37 -16.33 -19.33
N LEU A 315 2.55 -16.55 -18.74
CA LEU A 315 3.73 -16.78 -19.56
C LEU A 315 3.49 -18.10 -20.31
N GLY A 316 3.13 -17.99 -21.58
CA GLY A 316 2.98 -19.17 -22.43
C GLY A 316 4.25 -20.03 -22.45
N PRO A 317 4.22 -21.25 -22.99
CA PRO A 317 5.38 -22.12 -23.03
C PRO A 317 6.56 -21.41 -23.71
N VAL A 318 7.72 -21.40 -23.04
CA VAL A 318 8.96 -20.82 -23.54
C VAL A 318 9.97 -21.95 -23.66
N GLU A 319 10.66 -22.01 -24.80
CA GLU A 319 11.73 -22.97 -25.00
C GLU A 319 12.79 -22.85 -23.88
N GLY A 320 13.11 -23.96 -23.22
CA GLY A 320 14.02 -24.00 -22.08
C GLY A 320 13.39 -23.62 -20.71
N LEU A 321 12.10 -23.29 -20.64
CA LEU A 321 11.42 -22.92 -19.41
C LEU A 321 10.13 -23.75 -19.23
N GLY A 322 10.25 -24.89 -18.55
CA GLY A 322 9.09 -25.72 -18.17
C GLY A 322 8.48 -25.30 -16.84
N PRO A 323 7.20 -25.60 -16.59
CA PRO A 323 6.55 -25.30 -15.30
C PRO A 323 7.25 -25.98 -14.12
N ASN A 324 7.87 -27.13 -14.32
CA ASN A 324 8.59 -27.91 -13.30
C ASN A 324 10.08 -27.54 -13.21
N SER A 325 10.57 -26.58 -14.00
CA SER A 325 11.96 -26.14 -13.91
C SER A 325 12.22 -25.46 -12.57
N THR A 326 13.21 -25.91 -11.83
CA THR A 326 13.63 -25.28 -10.55
C THR A 326 14.26 -23.93 -10.82
N ILE A 327 13.57 -22.86 -10.42
CA ILE A 327 14.05 -21.47 -10.59
C ILE A 327 14.94 -21.02 -9.43
N LEU A 328 14.66 -21.50 -8.21
CA LEU A 328 15.43 -21.14 -7.02
C LEU A 328 15.30 -22.23 -5.93
N GLU A 329 16.20 -22.16 -4.95
CA GLU A 329 16.09 -22.84 -3.67
C GLU A 329 15.97 -21.81 -2.56
N TYR A 330 15.08 -22.06 -1.61
CA TYR A 330 14.90 -21.20 -0.44
C TYR A 330 14.60 -22.06 0.80
N GLY A 331 15.36 -21.85 1.89
CA GLY A 331 15.18 -22.60 3.12
C GLY A 331 15.32 -24.12 2.95
N GLY A 332 16.15 -24.59 2.02
CA GLY A 332 16.33 -26.01 1.70
C GLY A 332 15.23 -26.62 0.81
N LYS A 333 14.23 -25.83 0.38
CA LYS A 333 13.17 -26.26 -0.52
C LYS A 333 13.42 -25.74 -1.93
N ALA A 334 13.33 -26.63 -2.93
CA ALA A 334 13.32 -26.22 -4.34
C ALA A 334 11.97 -25.61 -4.72
N TRP A 335 12.03 -24.49 -5.44
CA TRP A 335 10.87 -23.78 -6.00
C TRP A 335 10.91 -23.87 -7.52
N THR A 336 9.84 -24.38 -8.08
CA THR A 336 9.67 -24.44 -9.54
C THR A 336 9.10 -23.11 -10.07
N VAL A 337 9.15 -22.94 -11.39
CA VAL A 337 8.50 -21.82 -12.07
C VAL A 337 7.00 -21.79 -11.77
N ASN A 338 6.36 -22.97 -11.70
CA ASN A 338 4.95 -23.07 -11.37
C ASN A 338 4.67 -22.66 -9.93
N ASP A 339 5.50 -23.07 -8.96
CA ASP A 339 5.34 -22.67 -7.56
C ASP A 339 5.44 -21.15 -7.40
N LEU A 340 6.40 -20.53 -8.07
CA LEU A 340 6.54 -19.07 -8.07
C LEU A 340 5.34 -18.38 -8.71
N ASN A 341 4.85 -18.87 -9.84
CA ASN A 341 3.67 -18.31 -10.52
C ASN A 341 2.38 -18.47 -9.70
N GLU A 342 2.20 -19.59 -8.98
CA GLU A 342 1.04 -19.75 -8.09
C GLU A 342 1.13 -18.77 -6.88
N GLU A 343 2.33 -18.56 -6.34
CA GLU A 343 2.54 -17.57 -5.27
C GLU A 343 2.20 -16.14 -5.73
N LEU A 344 2.51 -15.79 -6.98
CA LEU A 344 2.20 -14.47 -7.55
C LEU A 344 0.70 -14.16 -7.68
N ARG A 345 -0.19 -15.17 -7.58
CA ARG A 345 -1.64 -14.94 -7.52
C ARG A 345 -2.05 -14.26 -6.21
N THR A 346 -1.27 -14.52 -5.15
CA THR A 346 -1.49 -13.97 -3.81
C THR A 346 -0.60 -12.76 -3.57
N HIS A 347 0.65 -12.84 -4.00
CA HIS A 347 1.70 -11.85 -3.79
C HIS A 347 2.34 -11.41 -5.11
N PRO A 348 1.75 -10.45 -5.84
CA PRO A 348 2.35 -9.91 -7.06
C PRO A 348 3.70 -9.27 -6.75
N PHE A 349 4.64 -9.31 -7.70
CA PHE A 349 5.94 -8.66 -7.54
C PHE A 349 5.81 -7.15 -7.32
N VAL A 350 6.47 -6.65 -6.30
CA VAL A 350 6.63 -5.22 -6.04
C VAL A 350 8.08 -4.84 -6.34
N PHE A 351 8.27 -4.03 -7.38
CA PHE A 351 9.60 -3.58 -7.76
C PHE A 351 9.99 -2.34 -6.98
N ARG A 352 11.23 -2.30 -6.47
CA ARG A 352 11.76 -1.15 -5.73
C ARG A 352 11.94 0.07 -6.65
N LYS A 353 12.23 -0.15 -7.94
CA LYS A 353 12.38 0.88 -8.98
C LYS A 353 11.16 0.88 -9.89
N ARG A 354 10.46 2.02 -10.00
CA ARG A 354 9.26 2.14 -10.86
C ARG A 354 9.59 2.27 -12.34
N LYS A 355 10.66 3.01 -12.67
CA LYS A 355 11.15 3.17 -14.06
C LYS A 355 12.47 2.42 -14.16
N MET A 356 12.54 1.41 -15.00
CA MET A 356 13.73 0.60 -15.22
C MET A 356 13.80 0.21 -16.69
N ASN A 357 15.01 0.03 -17.20
CA ASN A 357 15.25 -0.51 -18.52
C ASN A 357 15.39 -2.05 -18.49
N ARG A 358 15.55 -2.66 -19.66
CA ARG A 358 15.64 -4.12 -19.80
C ARG A 358 16.91 -4.70 -19.14
N GLU A 359 17.99 -3.96 -19.13
CA GLU A 359 19.26 -4.41 -18.52
C GLU A 359 19.19 -4.41 -16.98
N GLU A 360 18.46 -3.46 -16.41
CA GLU A 360 18.25 -3.36 -14.96
C GLU A 360 17.22 -4.38 -14.43
N PHE A 361 16.31 -4.85 -15.31
CA PHE A 361 15.17 -5.67 -14.91
C PHE A 361 15.55 -6.95 -14.16
N PRO A 362 16.55 -7.77 -14.58
CA PRO A 362 16.90 -8.99 -13.84
C PRO A 362 17.35 -8.71 -12.41
N ALA A 363 18.07 -7.62 -12.16
CA ALA A 363 18.47 -7.23 -10.81
C ALA A 363 17.26 -6.82 -9.96
N GLN A 364 16.33 -6.04 -10.52
CA GLN A 364 15.11 -5.64 -9.83
C GLN A 364 14.17 -6.82 -9.58
N LEU A 365 14.08 -7.78 -10.50
CA LEU A 365 13.33 -9.01 -10.32
C LEU A 365 13.90 -9.85 -9.17
N ARG A 366 15.23 -9.95 -9.06
CA ARG A 366 15.88 -10.63 -7.93
C ARG A 366 15.51 -10.00 -6.59
N PHE A 367 15.49 -8.66 -6.52
CA PHE A 367 15.03 -7.96 -5.31
C PHE A 367 13.54 -8.21 -5.03
N ALA A 368 12.68 -8.19 -6.05
CA ALA A 368 11.26 -8.44 -5.90
C ALA A 368 10.98 -9.87 -5.38
N ILE A 369 11.74 -10.87 -5.85
CA ILE A 369 11.66 -12.25 -5.35
C ILE A 369 12.15 -12.31 -3.89
N ALA A 370 13.26 -11.65 -3.54
CA ALA A 370 13.75 -11.62 -2.17
C ALA A 370 12.75 -10.94 -1.22
N ASP A 371 12.13 -9.84 -1.65
CA ASP A 371 11.10 -9.15 -0.88
C ASP A 371 9.85 -10.01 -0.70
N LEU A 372 9.44 -10.79 -1.73
CA LEU A 372 8.34 -11.75 -1.65
C LEU A 372 8.61 -12.81 -0.56
N PHE A 373 9.80 -13.41 -0.54
CA PHE A 373 10.14 -14.41 0.48
C PHE A 373 10.24 -13.80 1.89
N ARG A 374 10.78 -12.59 2.01
CA ARG A 374 10.75 -11.84 3.28
C ARG A 374 9.31 -11.65 3.77
N ASP A 375 8.42 -11.18 2.91
CA ASP A 375 7.03 -10.92 3.27
C ASP A 375 6.28 -12.22 3.62
N LYS A 376 6.64 -13.33 2.97
CA LYS A 376 6.13 -14.67 3.28
C LYS A 376 6.52 -15.11 4.69
N GLU A 377 7.76 -14.93 5.09
CA GLU A 377 8.23 -15.26 6.45
C GLU A 377 7.53 -14.41 7.52
N ILE A 378 7.33 -13.13 7.24
CA ILE A 378 6.57 -12.24 8.13
C ILE A 378 5.11 -12.70 8.22
N THR A 379 4.50 -13.08 7.09
CA THR A 379 3.14 -13.61 7.04
C THR A 379 3.00 -14.89 7.85
N GLU A 380 3.94 -15.83 7.72
CA GLU A 380 3.96 -17.07 8.51
C GLU A 380 4.09 -16.79 10.02
N HIS A 381 4.86 -15.75 10.39
CA HIS A 381 4.91 -15.28 11.77
C HIS A 381 3.54 -14.73 12.21
N CYS A 382 2.91 -13.87 11.40
CA CYS A 382 1.59 -13.33 11.71
C CYS A 382 0.53 -14.42 11.89
N TYR A 383 0.55 -15.49 11.09
CA TYR A 383 -0.36 -16.64 11.27
C TYR A 383 -0.10 -17.36 12.61
N ARG A 384 1.15 -17.54 13.02
CA ARG A 384 1.47 -18.15 14.32
C ARG A 384 1.00 -17.33 15.50
N GLU A 385 0.98 -16.00 15.36
CA GLU A 385 0.50 -15.07 16.39
C GLU A 385 -1.03 -14.81 16.31
N GLY A 386 -1.75 -15.45 15.36
CA GLY A 386 -3.22 -15.36 15.24
C GLY A 386 -3.75 -14.08 14.61
N TYR A 387 -2.93 -13.35 13.86
CA TYR A 387 -3.36 -12.12 13.18
C TYR A 387 -4.38 -12.35 12.07
N ASP A 388 -4.53 -13.57 11.56
CA ASP A 388 -5.53 -13.94 10.56
C ASP A 388 -6.97 -13.84 11.09
N ASP A 389 -7.16 -13.99 12.41
CA ASP A 389 -8.46 -13.84 13.09
C ASP A 389 -8.70 -12.42 13.63
N HIS A 390 -7.72 -11.51 13.46
CA HIS A 390 -7.86 -10.14 13.95
C HIS A 390 -9.02 -9.42 13.27
N TRP A 391 -9.89 -8.75 14.05
CA TRP A 391 -11.10 -8.12 13.53
C TRP A 391 -10.82 -7.10 12.41
N SER A 392 -9.77 -6.29 12.54
CA SER A 392 -9.38 -5.30 11.51
C SER A 392 -8.94 -5.97 10.22
N VAL A 393 -8.29 -7.15 10.29
CA VAL A 393 -7.90 -7.95 9.12
C VAL A 393 -9.13 -8.47 8.40
N ASN A 394 -10.08 -9.05 9.15
CA ASN A 394 -11.32 -9.60 8.60
C ASN A 394 -12.15 -8.50 7.91
N ARG A 395 -12.25 -7.33 8.53
CA ARG A 395 -12.93 -6.17 7.93
C ARG A 395 -12.25 -5.65 6.67
N TYR A 396 -10.93 -5.60 6.67
CA TYR A 396 -10.18 -5.19 5.48
C TYR A 396 -10.43 -6.15 4.31
N VAL A 397 -10.45 -7.45 4.57
CA VAL A 397 -10.79 -8.47 3.56
C VAL A 397 -12.24 -8.32 3.08
N GLU A 398 -13.17 -8.08 3.99
CA GLU A 398 -14.58 -7.83 3.68
C GLU A 398 -14.75 -6.62 2.76
N MET A 399 -14.07 -5.50 3.05
CA MET A 399 -14.07 -4.30 2.20
C MET A 399 -13.63 -4.63 0.76
N TRP A 400 -12.55 -5.36 0.58
CA TRP A 400 -12.06 -5.78 -0.73
C TRP A 400 -13.00 -6.77 -1.42
N ASN A 401 -13.61 -7.67 -0.65
CA ASN A 401 -14.59 -8.62 -1.16
C ASN A 401 -15.83 -7.91 -1.70
N HIS A 402 -16.39 -6.95 -0.95
CA HIS A 402 -17.55 -6.16 -1.38
C HIS A 402 -17.22 -5.32 -2.63
N ALA A 403 -16.09 -4.64 -2.64
CA ALA A 403 -15.67 -3.87 -3.81
C ALA A 403 -15.52 -4.76 -5.06
N SER A 404 -14.94 -5.95 -4.92
CA SER A 404 -14.80 -6.91 -6.01
C SER A 404 -16.16 -7.45 -6.49
N SER A 405 -17.07 -7.80 -5.57
CA SER A 405 -18.42 -8.30 -5.90
C SER A 405 -19.26 -7.22 -6.58
N SER A 406 -19.24 -6.01 -6.04
CA SER A 406 -19.93 -4.84 -6.60
C SER A 406 -19.45 -4.51 -8.02
N ARG A 407 -18.14 -4.61 -8.25
CA ARG A 407 -17.55 -4.42 -9.58
C ARG A 407 -18.08 -5.48 -10.56
N LYS A 408 -18.07 -6.75 -10.18
CA LYS A 408 -18.61 -7.82 -11.02
C LYS A 408 -20.10 -7.66 -11.29
N TYR A 409 -20.88 -7.18 -10.31
CA TYR A 409 -22.26 -6.79 -10.52
C TYR A 409 -22.39 -5.71 -11.60
N SER A 410 -21.61 -4.65 -11.47
CA SER A 410 -21.57 -3.53 -12.39
C SER A 410 -21.19 -3.94 -13.81
N GLU A 411 -20.17 -4.79 -13.96
CA GLU A 411 -19.74 -5.33 -15.26
C GLU A 411 -20.82 -6.16 -15.93
N ARG A 412 -21.49 -7.02 -15.16
CA ARG A 412 -22.60 -7.84 -15.65
C ARG A 412 -23.77 -6.99 -16.12
N LYS A 413 -24.15 -5.94 -15.35
CA LYS A 413 -25.20 -5.01 -15.76
C LYS A 413 -24.81 -4.23 -17.00
N ARG A 414 -23.57 -3.79 -17.12
CA ARG A 414 -23.04 -3.07 -18.28
C ARG A 414 -22.98 -3.95 -19.53
N SER A 415 -22.52 -5.19 -19.41
CA SER A 415 -22.45 -6.15 -20.53
C SER A 415 -23.83 -6.50 -21.10
N ASN A 416 -24.86 -6.46 -20.27
CA ASN A 416 -26.23 -6.76 -20.67
C ASN A 416 -26.96 -5.54 -21.28
N ASN A 417 -26.32 -4.35 -21.26
CA ASN A 417 -26.91 -3.10 -21.76
C ASN A 417 -25.92 -2.38 -22.69
N GLY A 418 -26.03 -2.67 -23.99
CA GLY A 418 -25.14 -2.11 -25.04
C GLY A 418 -25.29 -0.59 -25.29
N GLN A 419 -26.19 0.10 -24.59
CA GLN A 419 -26.41 1.54 -24.76
C GLN A 419 -25.53 2.40 -23.84
N ILE A 420 -24.79 1.80 -22.90
CA ILE A 420 -23.95 2.51 -21.94
C ILE A 420 -22.57 2.77 -22.57
N VAL A 421 -22.32 4.02 -22.99
CA VAL A 421 -21.10 4.41 -23.71
C VAL A 421 -20.12 5.18 -22.81
N ASN A 422 -20.65 5.95 -21.83
CA ASN A 422 -19.86 6.83 -20.97
C ASN A 422 -20.31 6.72 -19.49
N GLN A 423 -19.66 7.49 -18.63
CA GLN A 423 -19.93 7.49 -17.18
C GLN A 423 -21.30 8.08 -16.84
N GLU A 424 -21.79 9.06 -17.59
CA GLU A 424 -23.09 9.69 -17.37
C GLU A 424 -24.19 8.68 -17.67
N ASP A 425 -24.14 8.00 -18.81
CA ASP A 425 -25.08 6.91 -19.16
C ASP A 425 -25.10 5.82 -18.08
N TRP A 426 -23.91 5.48 -17.57
CA TRP A 426 -23.78 4.50 -16.49
C TRP A 426 -24.49 4.95 -15.21
N LEU A 427 -24.27 6.18 -14.77
CA LEU A 427 -24.89 6.70 -13.55
C LEU A 427 -26.40 6.86 -13.71
N ASN A 428 -26.88 7.32 -14.86
CA ASN A 428 -28.31 7.40 -15.18
C ASN A 428 -28.98 6.03 -15.17
N PHE A 429 -28.26 5.00 -15.60
CA PHE A 429 -28.74 3.61 -15.53
C PHE A 429 -28.72 3.06 -14.09
N MET A 430 -27.70 3.35 -13.31
CA MET A 430 -27.51 2.79 -11.98
C MET A 430 -28.30 3.48 -10.87
N ASN A 431 -28.51 4.78 -10.94
CA ASN A 431 -29.23 5.54 -9.91
C ASN A 431 -30.60 4.91 -9.56
N PRO A 432 -31.50 4.59 -10.51
CA PRO A 432 -32.78 3.94 -10.18
C PRO A 432 -32.61 2.54 -9.56
N ILE A 433 -31.56 1.82 -9.93
CA ILE A 433 -31.27 0.50 -9.36
C ILE A 433 -30.83 0.65 -7.91
N VAL A 434 -29.94 1.61 -7.64
CA VAL A 434 -29.48 1.89 -6.27
C VAL A 434 -30.64 2.37 -5.40
N ASP A 435 -31.50 3.27 -5.89
CA ASP A 435 -32.71 3.72 -5.18
C ASP A 435 -33.61 2.53 -4.82
N SER A 436 -33.84 1.62 -5.77
CA SER A 436 -34.63 0.41 -5.52
C SER A 436 -33.98 -0.49 -4.45
N LEU A 437 -32.66 -0.66 -4.50
CA LEU A 437 -31.94 -1.47 -3.49
C LEU A 437 -31.99 -0.82 -2.11
N GLN A 438 -31.85 0.49 -2.03
CA GLN A 438 -31.95 1.23 -0.76
C GLN A 438 -33.33 1.06 -0.12
N VAL A 439 -34.39 1.06 -0.93
CA VAL A 439 -35.77 0.81 -0.45
C VAL A 439 -35.92 -0.66 -0.01
N VAL A 440 -35.51 -1.62 -0.84
CA VAL A 440 -35.63 -3.06 -0.55
C VAL A 440 -34.89 -3.46 0.71
N TYR A 441 -33.74 -2.86 0.96
CA TYR A 441 -32.87 -3.15 2.12
C TYR A 441 -33.02 -2.15 3.27
N SER A 442 -34.01 -1.24 3.20
CA SER A 442 -34.15 -0.13 4.18
C SER A 442 -34.18 -0.64 5.62
N ASP A 443 -34.90 -1.74 5.90
CA ASP A 443 -34.99 -2.32 7.24
C ASP A 443 -33.68 -2.94 7.75
N GLN A 444 -32.68 -3.12 6.86
CA GLN A 444 -31.37 -3.67 7.18
C GLN A 444 -30.28 -2.60 7.16
N ILE A 445 -30.63 -1.35 6.93
CA ILE A 445 -29.68 -0.22 6.92
C ILE A 445 -29.92 0.63 8.16
N GLU A 446 -28.84 0.87 8.90
CA GLU A 446 -28.78 1.80 10.02
C GLU A 446 -27.61 2.76 9.80
N ILE A 447 -27.84 4.07 9.97
CA ILE A 447 -26.83 5.12 9.78
C ILE A 447 -26.71 5.91 11.09
N ASN A 448 -25.49 5.96 11.64
CA ASN A 448 -25.14 6.79 12.79
C ASN A 448 -24.95 8.24 12.30
N MET A 449 -25.94 9.08 12.57
CA MET A 449 -25.94 10.46 12.09
C MET A 449 -24.95 11.34 12.85
N ASP A 450 -24.76 11.13 14.15
CA ASP A 450 -23.78 11.90 14.92
C ASP A 450 -22.35 11.64 14.42
N ALA A 451 -22.02 10.37 14.21
CA ALA A 451 -20.73 9.99 13.63
C ALA A 451 -20.57 10.55 12.20
N PHE A 452 -21.65 10.54 11.39
CA PHE A 452 -21.62 11.10 10.04
C PHE A 452 -21.37 12.61 10.04
N GLU A 453 -22.08 13.36 10.89
CA GLU A 453 -21.94 14.82 10.97
C GLU A 453 -20.54 15.23 11.45
N ALA A 454 -19.95 14.47 12.38
CA ALA A 454 -18.62 14.74 12.92
C ALA A 454 -17.48 14.51 11.91
N ILE A 455 -17.72 13.82 10.77
CA ILE A 455 -16.69 13.59 9.76
C ILE A 455 -16.45 14.86 8.94
N GLU A 456 -15.20 15.31 8.92
CA GLU A 456 -14.71 16.33 8.00
C GLU A 456 -13.92 15.67 6.87
N LEU A 457 -14.29 15.91 5.62
CA LEU A 457 -13.54 15.46 4.45
C LEU A 457 -12.71 16.61 3.89
N THR A 458 -11.53 16.29 3.38
CA THR A 458 -10.71 17.28 2.66
C THR A 458 -11.13 17.36 1.19
N SER A 459 -10.93 18.53 0.58
CA SER A 459 -11.12 18.74 -0.86
C SER A 459 -9.97 18.19 -1.70
N THR A 460 -8.91 17.74 -1.05
CA THR A 460 -7.68 17.23 -1.70
C THR A 460 -7.73 15.73 -1.77
N ASP A 461 -7.66 15.17 -3.00
CA ASP A 461 -7.42 13.73 -3.18
C ASP A 461 -6.02 13.41 -2.66
N MET A 462 -5.93 12.90 -1.45
CA MET A 462 -4.69 12.42 -0.91
C MET A 462 -4.37 11.06 -1.54
N VAL A 463 -3.81 11.05 -2.73
CA VAL A 463 -3.04 9.90 -3.19
C VAL A 463 -1.79 9.87 -2.30
N VAL A 464 -1.97 9.41 -1.08
CA VAL A 464 -0.93 9.35 -0.08
C VAL A 464 0.08 8.32 -0.55
N SER A 465 1.18 8.81 -1.07
CA SER A 465 2.37 8.00 -1.22
C SER A 465 2.90 7.75 0.21
N GLN A 466 2.43 6.68 0.84
CA GLN A 466 2.93 6.22 2.14
C GLN A 466 4.35 5.65 1.98
N ARG A 467 5.28 6.51 1.55
CA ARG A 467 6.69 6.14 1.42
C ARG A 467 7.27 5.98 2.83
N GLY A 468 7.96 4.88 3.05
CA GLY A 468 8.65 4.61 4.31
C GLY A 468 7.86 3.83 5.34
N VAL A 469 6.57 3.58 5.13
CA VAL A 469 5.81 2.59 5.89
C VAL A 469 6.09 1.21 5.27
N PRO A 470 6.43 0.19 6.04
CA PRO A 470 6.73 -1.15 5.52
C PRO A 470 5.59 -1.72 4.68
N PHE A 471 4.35 -1.47 5.10
CA PHE A 471 3.15 -1.96 4.42
C PHE A 471 2.13 -0.82 4.31
N PRO A 472 2.05 -0.12 3.15
CA PRO A 472 1.09 0.96 2.96
C PRO A 472 -0.35 0.46 3.02
N VAL A 473 -1.23 1.23 3.64
CA VAL A 473 -2.67 0.95 3.66
C VAL A 473 -3.24 1.20 2.27
N MET A 474 -3.70 0.14 1.62
CA MET A 474 -4.36 0.21 0.32
C MET A 474 -5.86 0.01 0.49
N VAL A 475 -6.66 0.75 -0.26
CA VAL A 475 -8.12 0.60 -0.28
C VAL A 475 -8.61 0.41 -1.72
N PRO A 476 -9.76 -0.24 -1.93
CA PRO A 476 -10.36 -0.33 -3.26
C PRO A 476 -10.62 1.07 -3.83
N SER A 477 -10.64 1.20 -5.16
CA SER A 477 -11.03 2.44 -5.83
C SER A 477 -12.42 2.90 -5.40
N PHE A 478 -12.67 4.20 -5.49
CA PHE A 478 -13.99 4.76 -5.17
C PHE A 478 -15.08 4.15 -6.08
N PRO A 479 -16.22 3.69 -5.52
CA PRO A 479 -17.28 3.10 -6.32
C PRO A 479 -18.08 4.17 -7.08
N ILE A 480 -18.03 4.13 -8.42
CA ILE A 480 -18.78 5.03 -9.30
C ILE A 480 -20.12 4.36 -9.63
N ILE A 481 -21.08 4.45 -8.71
CA ILE A 481 -22.34 3.70 -8.80
C ILE A 481 -23.58 4.63 -8.72
N THR A 482 -23.48 5.74 -7.96
CA THR A 482 -24.59 6.67 -7.77
C THR A 482 -24.13 8.11 -7.62
N THR A 483 -25.01 9.04 -7.95
CA THR A 483 -24.88 10.47 -7.65
C THR A 483 -25.94 10.94 -6.65
N ASP A 484 -26.73 10.01 -6.11
CA ASP A 484 -27.79 10.37 -5.17
C ASP A 484 -27.22 10.86 -3.83
N ASN A 485 -27.81 11.94 -3.32
CA ASN A 485 -27.44 12.56 -2.05
C ASN A 485 -28.54 12.45 -0.99
N ARG A 486 -29.62 11.69 -1.24
CA ARG A 486 -30.66 11.44 -0.26
C ARG A 486 -30.19 10.38 0.73
N ILE A 487 -30.49 10.59 2.00
CA ILE A 487 -30.25 9.61 3.07
C ILE A 487 -31.53 9.41 3.87
N ASP A 488 -32.68 9.37 3.16
CA ASP A 488 -34.02 9.22 3.72
C ASP A 488 -34.45 7.75 3.90
N TYR A 489 -33.60 6.81 3.54
CA TYR A 489 -33.75 5.37 3.70
C TYR A 489 -33.03 4.87 4.96
N GLY A 490 -33.42 3.70 5.45
CA GLY A 490 -32.83 3.08 6.62
C GLY A 490 -33.16 3.78 7.95
N SER A 491 -32.84 3.14 9.06
CA SER A 491 -32.98 3.74 10.39
C SER A 491 -31.83 4.71 10.66
N LYS A 492 -32.06 5.70 11.50
CA LYS A 492 -31.07 6.67 11.96
C LYS A 492 -30.85 6.48 13.44
N SER A 493 -29.61 6.26 13.86
CA SER A 493 -29.18 6.31 15.24
C SER A 493 -28.40 7.60 15.50
N ASN A 494 -28.58 8.12 16.66
CA ASN A 494 -27.89 9.30 17.20
C ASN A 494 -26.85 8.86 18.23
#